data_4a2b9be1b0ac036c9576f6c676b7fa9c
#
_entry.id   4a2b9be1b0ac036c9576f6c676b7fa9c
#
_cell.length_a   1.000
_cell.length_b   1.000
_cell.length_c   1.000
_cell.angle_alpha   90.00
_cell.angle_beta   90.00
_cell.angle_gamma   90.00
#
_symmetry.space_group_name_H-M   'P 1'
#
loop_
_entity.id
_entity.type
_entity.pdbx_description
1 polymer ?
#
loop_
_entity_poly.entity_id
_entity_poly.type
_entity_poly.pdbx_seq_one_letter_code
_entity_poly.pdbx_strand_id
1 'polypeptide(L)'
;MKTGVRIPRKETTTQKRMDEKTRLALPGHMAMLAANIMWGLMAPVSKEALNYFADNGVSPVVLPAFRMAGATVCFWLMSAMSRHERVAKADMPLILLGGLLSVAFNQNLFICGIAYTSPVDASVVTTMLPIITMLLAAAILGEPITGLKAGGVATGTAGTILLVMSNGDGLTFDKSHALGDAMCLGAQLSFALYLVLCKRVMSKYSPVTLMKWMFLSATVVTMPFSGPSMTDISWGEVPMAVWGEVAYVVFIGTVMTFFLVPIGQRLLRPTVVSSYNYIQPVVSAAVSLMLGLATFGWVKGAAVALVFSGVLMVSRSRAKSDSIKTKE
;
A
#
# COMPACT_ATOMS: atom_id res chain seq x y z
N MET A 1 22.09 -45.45 36.04
CA MET A 1 21.10 -44.98 35.05
C MET A 1 20.17 -44.00 35.72
N LYS A 2 20.34 -42.67 35.47
CA LYS A 2 19.42 -41.63 35.96
C LYS A 2 18.52 -41.22 34.82
N THR A 3 17.30 -41.69 34.81
CA THR A 3 16.26 -41.26 33.86
C THR A 3 15.80 -39.85 34.23
N GLY A 4 16.25 -38.88 33.48
CA GLY A 4 15.80 -37.49 33.61
C GLY A 4 14.36 -37.33 33.11
N VAL A 5 13.41 -37.22 34.03
CA VAL A 5 12.04 -36.84 33.72
C VAL A 5 12.04 -35.38 33.23
N ARG A 6 11.82 -35.14 31.93
CA ARG A 6 11.56 -33.83 31.40
C ARG A 6 10.21 -33.33 31.91
N ILE A 7 10.24 -32.44 32.90
CA ILE A 7 9.04 -31.71 33.34
C ILE A 7 8.60 -30.79 32.20
N PRO A 8 7.36 -30.91 31.69
CA PRO A 8 6.87 -29.97 30.65
C PRO A 8 6.83 -28.57 31.26
N ARG A 9 7.55 -27.61 30.66
CA ARG A 9 7.48 -26.19 31.03
C ARG A 9 6.02 -25.74 30.93
N LYS A 10 5.41 -25.41 32.08
CA LYS A 10 4.10 -24.76 32.12
C LYS A 10 4.22 -23.44 31.35
N GLU A 11 3.65 -23.38 30.15
CA GLU A 11 3.49 -22.11 29.41
C GLU A 11 2.71 -21.16 30.32
N THR A 12 3.30 -20.00 30.60
CA THR A 12 2.65 -18.98 31.41
C THR A 12 1.44 -18.45 30.66
N THR A 13 0.37 -18.08 31.38
CA THR A 13 -0.88 -17.53 30.81
C THR A 13 -0.60 -16.34 29.86
N THR A 14 0.48 -15.61 30.13
CA THR A 14 0.98 -14.51 29.28
C THR A 14 1.52 -15.02 27.94
N GLN A 15 2.24 -16.13 27.93
CA GLN A 15 2.77 -16.76 26.69
C GLN A 15 1.63 -17.23 25.80
N LYS A 16 0.63 -17.93 26.33
CA LYS A 16 -0.57 -18.36 25.58
C LYS A 16 -1.34 -17.19 24.99
N ARG A 17 -1.50 -16.07 25.72
CA ARG A 17 -2.16 -14.87 25.21
C ARG A 17 -1.36 -14.17 24.11
N MET A 18 -0.03 -14.17 24.18
CA MET A 18 0.84 -13.62 23.14
C MET A 18 0.76 -14.48 21.87
N ASP A 19 0.80 -15.80 21.99
CA ASP A 19 0.70 -16.72 20.86
C ASP A 19 -0.67 -16.64 20.17
N GLU A 20 -1.74 -16.50 20.93
CA GLU A 20 -3.10 -16.29 20.41
C GLU A 20 -3.24 -14.97 19.68
N LYS A 21 -2.72 -13.85 20.22
CA LYS A 21 -2.70 -12.55 19.53
C LYS A 21 -1.88 -12.60 18.24
N THR A 22 -0.75 -13.29 18.25
CA THR A 22 0.11 -13.46 17.08
C THR A 22 -0.58 -14.29 15.99
N ARG A 23 -1.26 -15.38 16.38
CA ARG A 23 -2.05 -16.21 15.44
C ARG A 23 -3.20 -15.42 14.82
N LEU A 24 -3.90 -14.59 15.58
CA LEU A 24 -4.99 -13.75 15.09
C LEU A 24 -4.50 -12.62 14.14
N ALA A 25 -3.27 -12.13 14.31
CA ALA A 25 -2.69 -11.11 13.45
C ALA A 25 -2.07 -11.66 12.17
N LEU A 26 -1.70 -12.95 12.13
CA LEU A 26 -1.00 -13.57 11.00
C LEU A 26 -1.73 -13.39 9.64
N PRO A 27 -3.06 -13.59 9.52
CA PRO A 27 -3.76 -13.33 8.26
C PRO A 27 -3.63 -11.88 7.78
N GLY A 28 -3.59 -10.92 8.72
CA GLY A 28 -3.37 -9.51 8.42
C GLY A 28 -1.97 -9.25 7.85
N HIS A 29 -0.94 -9.84 8.45
CA HIS A 29 0.43 -9.73 7.96
C HIS A 29 0.59 -10.38 6.57
N MET A 30 0.00 -11.56 6.34
CA MET A 30 0.02 -12.24 5.06
C MET A 30 -0.71 -11.44 3.97
N ALA A 31 -1.88 -10.87 4.30
CA ALA A 31 -2.64 -10.04 3.39
C ALA A 31 -1.85 -8.79 2.97
N MET A 32 -1.19 -8.11 3.93
CA MET A 32 -0.36 -6.93 3.62
C MET A 32 0.89 -7.28 2.83
N LEU A 33 1.54 -8.39 3.15
CA LEU A 33 2.69 -8.87 2.39
C LEU A 33 2.31 -9.16 0.94
N ALA A 34 1.24 -9.94 0.73
CA ALA A 34 0.75 -10.28 -0.61
C ALA A 34 0.35 -9.03 -1.41
N ALA A 35 -0.40 -8.10 -0.80
CA ALA A 35 -0.80 -6.85 -1.46
C ALA A 35 0.42 -6.02 -1.89
N ASN A 36 1.44 -5.91 -1.05
CA ASN A 36 2.62 -5.10 -1.36
C ASN A 36 3.58 -5.78 -2.36
N ILE A 37 3.60 -7.12 -2.41
CA ILE A 37 4.27 -7.85 -3.50
C ILE A 37 3.58 -7.56 -4.83
N MET A 38 2.24 -7.65 -4.89
CA MET A 38 1.47 -7.36 -6.11
C MET A 38 1.65 -5.91 -6.57
N TRP A 39 1.67 -4.94 -5.65
CA TRP A 39 1.97 -3.55 -5.98
C TRP A 39 3.41 -3.32 -6.42
N GLY A 40 4.39 -4.01 -5.81
CA GLY A 40 5.79 -3.94 -6.23
C GLY A 40 6.04 -4.49 -7.64
N LEU A 41 5.25 -5.48 -8.06
CA LEU A 41 5.27 -6.02 -9.42
C LEU A 41 4.57 -5.11 -10.44
N MET A 42 3.70 -4.20 -9.99
CA MET A 42 2.86 -3.42 -10.90
C MET A 42 3.67 -2.52 -11.84
N ALA A 43 4.71 -1.85 -11.34
CA ALA A 43 5.53 -0.94 -12.15
C ALA A 43 6.27 -1.68 -13.29
N PRO A 44 7.01 -2.76 -13.06
CA PRO A 44 7.67 -3.49 -14.13
C PRO A 44 6.70 -4.17 -15.11
N VAL A 45 5.56 -4.69 -14.62
CA VAL A 45 4.56 -5.38 -15.45
C VAL A 45 3.78 -4.41 -16.34
N SER A 46 3.50 -3.18 -15.89
CA SER A 46 2.72 -2.20 -16.66
C SER A 46 3.56 -1.30 -17.59
N LYS A 47 4.86 -1.57 -17.68
CA LYS A 47 5.78 -0.67 -18.40
C LYS A 47 5.49 -0.61 -19.91
N GLU A 48 5.21 -1.74 -20.54
CA GLU A 48 4.93 -1.81 -21.98
C GLU A 48 3.59 -1.14 -22.31
N ALA A 49 2.56 -1.36 -21.47
CA ALA A 49 1.27 -0.70 -21.63
C ALA A 49 1.38 0.83 -21.50
N LEU A 50 2.15 1.32 -20.52
CA LEU A 50 2.38 2.76 -20.35
C LEU A 50 3.11 3.37 -21.54
N ASN A 51 4.16 2.71 -22.04
CA ASN A 51 4.89 3.16 -23.22
C ASN A 51 4.00 3.16 -24.46
N TYR A 52 3.25 2.07 -24.71
CA TYR A 52 2.33 1.96 -25.82
C TYR A 52 1.30 3.11 -25.84
N PHE A 53 0.66 3.40 -24.71
CA PHE A 53 -0.30 4.49 -24.62
C PHE A 53 0.37 5.86 -24.84
N ALA A 54 1.54 6.09 -24.27
CA ALA A 54 2.28 7.34 -24.45
C ALA A 54 2.71 7.56 -25.93
N ASP A 55 3.23 6.51 -26.59
CA ASP A 55 3.65 6.56 -27.99
C ASP A 55 2.48 6.82 -28.95
N ASN A 56 1.27 6.43 -28.57
CA ASN A 56 0.04 6.69 -29.33
C ASN A 56 -0.69 7.96 -28.87
N GLY A 57 -0.04 8.84 -28.12
CA GLY A 57 -0.60 10.12 -27.70
C GLY A 57 -1.70 10.03 -26.62
N VAL A 58 -1.92 8.85 -26.04
CA VAL A 58 -2.92 8.64 -24.98
C VAL A 58 -2.32 9.07 -23.65
N SER A 59 -3.05 9.91 -22.91
CA SER A 59 -2.60 10.42 -21.62
C SER A 59 -2.36 9.29 -20.59
N PRO A 60 -1.29 9.35 -19.79
CA PRO A 60 -0.99 8.35 -18.73
C PRO A 60 -2.12 8.13 -17.72
N VAL A 61 -3.04 9.10 -17.58
CA VAL A 61 -4.20 8.98 -16.67
C VAL A 61 -5.23 7.95 -17.13
N VAL A 62 -5.09 7.37 -18.32
CA VAL A 62 -5.92 6.29 -18.83
C VAL A 62 -5.81 5.03 -17.97
N LEU A 63 -4.62 4.71 -17.49
CA LEU A 63 -4.40 3.50 -16.67
C LEU A 63 -5.13 3.57 -15.31
N PRO A 64 -5.08 4.68 -14.55
CA PRO A 64 -5.98 4.92 -13.42
C PRO A 64 -7.46 4.81 -13.77
N ALA A 65 -7.90 5.31 -14.93
CA ALA A 65 -9.29 5.21 -15.35
C ALA A 65 -9.72 3.74 -15.51
N PHE A 66 -8.91 2.91 -16.18
CA PHE A 66 -9.15 1.45 -16.26
C PHE A 66 -9.19 0.79 -14.89
N ARG A 67 -8.26 1.15 -14.00
CA ARG A 67 -8.21 0.60 -12.64
C ARG A 67 -9.47 0.90 -11.84
N MET A 68 -9.94 2.15 -11.87
CA MET A 68 -11.09 2.59 -11.10
C MET A 68 -12.39 2.02 -11.67
N ALA A 69 -12.61 2.12 -12.98
CA ALA A 69 -13.79 1.57 -13.63
C ALA A 69 -13.85 0.03 -13.50
N GLY A 70 -12.74 -0.64 -13.83
CA GLY A 70 -12.67 -2.09 -13.75
C GLY A 70 -12.86 -2.63 -12.33
N ALA A 71 -12.22 -2.01 -11.34
CA ALA A 71 -12.40 -2.41 -9.94
C ALA A 71 -13.82 -2.11 -9.42
N THR A 72 -14.45 -0.99 -9.84
CA THR A 72 -15.84 -0.72 -9.51
C THR A 72 -16.73 -1.83 -10.02
N VAL A 73 -16.63 -2.19 -11.30
CA VAL A 73 -17.43 -3.29 -11.88
C VAL A 73 -17.17 -4.60 -11.12
N CYS A 74 -15.91 -4.95 -10.88
CA CYS A 74 -15.57 -6.20 -10.18
C CYS A 74 -16.15 -6.25 -8.75
N PHE A 75 -16.00 -5.19 -7.95
CA PHE A 75 -16.52 -5.19 -6.58
C PHE A 75 -18.05 -5.15 -6.53
N TRP A 76 -18.73 -4.53 -7.50
CA TRP A 76 -20.19 -4.61 -7.60
C TRP A 76 -20.66 -6.00 -7.99
N LEU A 77 -20.01 -6.69 -8.94
CA LEU A 77 -20.30 -8.07 -9.30
C LEU A 77 -20.05 -9.01 -8.10
N MET A 78 -18.91 -8.88 -7.42
CA MET A 78 -18.64 -9.64 -6.21
C MET A 78 -19.67 -9.39 -5.11
N SER A 79 -20.15 -8.15 -4.97
CA SER A 79 -21.19 -7.80 -3.99
C SER A 79 -22.53 -8.40 -4.36
N ALA A 80 -22.88 -8.53 -5.65
CA ALA A 80 -24.10 -9.17 -6.11
C ALA A 80 -24.10 -10.69 -5.81
N MET A 81 -22.92 -11.31 -5.84
CA MET A 81 -22.75 -12.73 -5.55
C MET A 81 -22.55 -13.03 -4.04
N SER A 82 -22.32 -12.00 -3.23
CA SER A 82 -22.09 -12.12 -1.79
C SER A 82 -23.36 -11.86 -1.00
N ARG A 83 -23.36 -12.23 0.30
CA ARG A 83 -24.48 -11.89 1.19
C ARG A 83 -24.64 -10.38 1.27
N HIS A 84 -25.90 -9.92 1.11
CA HIS A 84 -26.22 -8.50 1.16
C HIS A 84 -25.91 -7.92 2.54
N GLU A 85 -24.89 -7.06 2.62
CA GLU A 85 -24.51 -6.34 3.83
C GLU A 85 -24.99 -4.89 3.71
N ARG A 86 -25.83 -4.44 4.66
CA ARG A 86 -26.33 -3.07 4.69
C ARG A 86 -25.36 -2.16 5.42
N VAL A 87 -24.93 -1.09 4.76
CA VAL A 87 -24.11 -0.04 5.38
C VAL A 87 -25.03 0.91 6.15
N ALA A 88 -24.67 1.21 7.40
CA ALA A 88 -25.37 2.23 8.19
C ALA A 88 -25.18 3.61 7.53
N LYS A 89 -26.26 4.39 7.44
CA LYS A 89 -26.23 5.74 6.83
C LYS A 89 -25.18 6.65 7.45
N ALA A 90 -24.92 6.51 8.75
CA ALA A 90 -23.92 7.29 9.48
C ALA A 90 -22.47 6.95 9.10
N ASP A 91 -22.19 5.72 8.60
CA ASP A 91 -20.84 5.30 8.20
C ASP A 91 -20.56 5.57 6.69
N MET A 92 -21.62 5.80 5.90
CA MET A 92 -21.50 5.99 4.45
C MET A 92 -20.59 7.17 4.07
N PRO A 93 -20.71 8.36 4.67
CA PRO A 93 -19.80 9.48 4.33
C PRO A 93 -18.34 9.14 4.55
N LEU A 94 -18.02 8.41 5.61
CA LEU A 94 -16.65 8.01 5.90
C LEU A 94 -16.11 6.97 4.92
N ILE A 95 -16.97 6.05 4.45
CA ILE A 95 -16.61 5.06 3.42
C ILE A 95 -16.36 5.76 2.08
N LEU A 96 -17.23 6.67 1.66
CA LEU A 96 -17.05 7.44 0.43
C LEU A 96 -15.79 8.32 0.49
N LEU A 97 -15.56 9.00 1.63
CA LEU A 97 -14.31 9.74 1.87
C LEU A 97 -13.09 8.82 1.81
N GLY A 98 -13.20 7.60 2.34
CA GLY A 98 -12.15 6.60 2.24
C GLY A 98 -11.79 6.28 0.79
N GLY A 99 -12.76 6.17 -0.10
CA GLY A 99 -12.53 5.98 -1.55
C GLY A 99 -11.84 7.19 -2.20
N LEU A 100 -12.28 8.39 -1.85
CA LEU A 100 -11.63 9.62 -2.33
C LEU A 100 -10.18 9.69 -1.87
N LEU A 101 -9.91 9.43 -0.60
CA LEU A 101 -8.57 9.52 -0.03
C LEU A 101 -7.63 8.40 -0.53
N SER A 102 -8.09 7.14 -0.53
CA SER A 102 -7.22 6.00 -0.84
C SER A 102 -7.05 5.75 -2.33
N VAL A 103 -8.03 6.13 -3.15
CA VAL A 103 -8.05 5.82 -4.58
C VAL A 103 -7.98 7.09 -5.41
N ALA A 104 -9.00 7.97 -5.33
CA ALA A 104 -9.07 9.14 -6.22
C ALA A 104 -7.88 10.09 -6.00
N PHE A 105 -7.74 10.67 -4.81
CA PHE A 105 -6.69 11.67 -4.56
C PHE A 105 -5.29 11.04 -4.56
N ASN A 106 -5.12 9.89 -3.88
CA ASN A 106 -3.83 9.23 -3.86
C ASN A 106 -3.31 8.92 -5.26
N GLN A 107 -4.12 8.29 -6.11
CA GLN A 107 -3.68 7.88 -7.45
C GLN A 107 -3.45 9.07 -8.39
N ASN A 108 -4.40 10.02 -8.45
CA ASN A 108 -4.29 11.14 -9.36
C ASN A 108 -3.15 12.10 -8.97
N LEU A 109 -3.01 12.43 -7.66
CA LEU A 109 -1.91 13.26 -7.19
C LEU A 109 -0.55 12.60 -7.46
N PHE A 110 -0.45 11.28 -7.28
CA PHE A 110 0.79 10.56 -7.53
C PHE A 110 1.17 10.55 -9.01
N ILE A 111 0.23 10.27 -9.90
CA ILE A 111 0.48 10.23 -11.35
C ILE A 111 0.78 11.62 -11.88
N CYS A 112 0.00 12.63 -11.49
CA CYS A 112 0.31 14.01 -11.85
C CYS A 112 1.65 14.46 -11.27
N GLY A 113 1.97 14.04 -10.03
CA GLY A 113 3.25 14.35 -9.40
C GLY A 113 4.44 13.83 -10.20
N ILE A 114 4.40 12.57 -10.63
CA ILE A 114 5.48 11.96 -11.44
C ILE A 114 5.72 12.73 -12.76
N ALA A 115 4.69 13.34 -13.32
CA ALA A 115 4.84 14.15 -14.53
C ALA A 115 5.69 15.44 -14.32
N TYR A 116 5.84 15.88 -13.06
CA TYR A 116 6.57 17.10 -12.68
C TYR A 116 7.80 16.85 -11.82
N THR A 117 8.12 15.59 -11.48
CA THR A 117 9.31 15.23 -10.70
C THR A 117 10.03 14.03 -11.29
N SER A 118 11.23 13.71 -10.77
CA SER A 118 11.93 12.51 -11.20
C SER A 118 11.30 11.24 -10.60
N PRO A 119 11.36 10.09 -11.29
CA PRO A 119 10.92 8.81 -10.73
C PRO A 119 11.63 8.44 -9.42
N VAL A 120 12.89 8.88 -9.27
CA VAL A 120 13.70 8.66 -8.05
C VAL A 120 13.15 9.48 -6.90
N ASP A 121 12.92 10.78 -7.11
CA ASP A 121 12.39 11.69 -6.07
C ASP A 121 10.98 11.24 -5.65
N ALA A 122 10.10 10.91 -6.61
CA ALA A 122 8.79 10.33 -6.32
C ALA A 122 8.89 9.06 -5.46
N SER A 123 9.83 8.16 -5.77
CA SER A 123 10.07 6.92 -5.01
C SER A 123 10.54 7.21 -3.59
N VAL A 124 11.40 8.21 -3.39
CA VAL A 124 11.83 8.63 -2.05
C VAL A 124 10.67 9.23 -1.27
N VAL A 125 9.85 10.07 -1.90
CA VAL A 125 8.66 10.67 -1.25
C VAL A 125 7.68 9.58 -0.80
N THR A 126 7.51 8.48 -1.54
CA THR A 126 6.63 7.37 -1.11
C THR A 126 7.09 6.72 0.19
N THR A 127 8.37 6.79 0.53
CA THR A 127 8.89 6.28 1.81
C THR A 127 8.41 7.08 3.02
N MET A 128 7.86 8.28 2.81
CA MET A 128 7.28 9.09 3.87
C MET A 128 5.96 8.55 4.41
N LEU A 129 5.27 7.65 3.68
CA LEU A 129 3.97 7.13 4.10
C LEU A 129 3.96 6.56 5.53
N PRO A 130 4.88 5.67 5.95
CA PRO A 130 4.86 5.16 7.32
C PRO A 130 5.16 6.22 8.37
N ILE A 131 5.97 7.25 8.05
CA ILE A 131 6.24 8.38 8.94
C ILE A 131 4.95 9.18 9.15
N ILE A 132 4.30 9.59 8.06
CA ILE A 132 3.05 10.35 8.10
C ILE A 132 1.96 9.55 8.83
N THR A 133 1.82 8.26 8.51
CA THR A 133 0.84 7.38 9.16
C THR A 133 1.11 7.24 10.66
N MET A 134 2.37 7.14 11.08
CA MET A 134 2.75 7.06 12.49
C MET A 134 2.35 8.33 13.24
N LEU A 135 2.61 9.50 12.67
CA LEU A 135 2.27 10.79 13.26
C LEU A 135 0.75 11.00 13.34
N LEU A 136 0.03 10.71 12.26
CA LEU A 136 -1.43 10.80 12.21
C LEU A 136 -2.09 9.78 13.16
N ALA A 137 -1.61 8.55 13.21
CA ALA A 137 -2.13 7.54 14.14
C ALA A 137 -1.89 7.93 15.60
N ALA A 138 -0.77 8.58 15.92
CA ALA A 138 -0.52 9.11 17.25
C ALA A 138 -1.48 10.26 17.59
N ALA A 139 -1.65 11.21 16.66
CA ALA A 139 -2.50 12.39 16.87
C ALA A 139 -4.00 12.04 16.92
N ILE A 140 -4.49 11.19 16.02
CA ILE A 140 -5.93 10.93 15.84
C ILE A 140 -6.40 9.72 16.65
N LEU A 141 -5.63 8.61 16.64
CA LEU A 141 -6.00 7.37 17.33
C LEU A 141 -5.37 7.24 18.72
N GLY A 142 -4.44 8.17 19.07
CA GLY A 142 -3.68 8.11 20.32
C GLY A 142 -2.75 6.88 20.38
N GLU A 143 -2.23 6.42 19.24
CA GLU A 143 -1.24 5.36 19.23
C GLU A 143 0.09 5.84 19.83
N PRO A 144 0.72 5.09 20.77
CA PRO A 144 2.00 5.51 21.32
C PRO A 144 3.12 5.44 20.26
N ILE A 145 3.94 6.48 20.20
CA ILE A 145 5.20 6.46 19.45
C ILE A 145 6.27 5.90 20.38
N THR A 146 6.52 4.59 20.27
CA THR A 146 7.60 3.93 21.02
C THR A 146 8.91 4.05 20.28
N GLY A 147 10.04 3.99 21.02
CA GLY A 147 11.38 4.00 20.40
C GLY A 147 11.55 2.88 19.36
N LEU A 148 10.99 1.70 19.62
CA LEU A 148 11.00 0.59 18.65
C LEU A 148 10.20 0.91 17.37
N LYS A 149 9.02 1.60 17.50
CA LYS A 149 8.22 2.01 16.35
C LYS A 149 8.95 3.08 15.54
N ALA A 150 9.45 4.14 16.19
CA ALA A 150 10.18 5.21 15.53
C ALA A 150 11.48 4.72 14.88
N GLY A 151 12.26 3.90 15.60
CA GLY A 151 13.46 3.27 15.08
C GLY A 151 13.19 2.36 13.88
N GLY A 152 12.11 1.56 13.94
CA GLY A 152 11.71 0.71 12.83
C GLY A 152 11.29 1.50 11.58
N VAL A 153 10.53 2.58 11.76
CA VAL A 153 10.16 3.49 10.65
C VAL A 153 11.42 4.14 10.05
N ALA A 154 12.30 4.68 10.89
CA ALA A 154 13.56 5.28 10.43
C ALA A 154 14.46 4.28 9.68
N THR A 155 14.60 3.06 10.21
CA THR A 155 15.41 1.99 9.59
C THR A 155 14.82 1.56 8.24
N GLY A 156 13.49 1.36 8.15
CA GLY A 156 12.81 1.00 6.91
C GLY A 156 12.91 2.10 5.86
N THR A 157 12.71 3.36 6.25
CA THR A 157 12.90 4.52 5.37
C THR A 157 14.33 4.60 4.84
N ALA A 158 15.33 4.50 5.70
CA ALA A 158 16.75 4.53 5.31
C ALA A 158 17.10 3.39 4.34
N GLY A 159 16.59 2.17 4.61
CA GLY A 159 16.78 1.02 3.72
C GLY A 159 16.15 1.24 2.34
N THR A 160 14.95 1.80 2.29
CA THR A 160 14.27 2.07 1.02
C THR A 160 14.97 3.17 0.23
N ILE A 161 15.37 4.27 0.87
CA ILE A 161 16.15 5.35 0.23
C ILE A 161 17.47 4.78 -0.33
N LEU A 162 18.19 4.00 0.46
CA LEU A 162 19.45 3.37 0.03
C LEU A 162 19.22 2.47 -1.19
N LEU A 163 18.13 1.70 -1.23
CA LEU A 163 17.78 0.84 -2.35
C LEU A 163 17.49 1.64 -3.63
N VAL A 164 16.69 2.71 -3.50
CA VAL A 164 16.34 3.58 -4.63
C VAL A 164 17.60 4.26 -5.20
N MET A 165 18.44 4.84 -4.32
CA MET A 165 19.69 5.50 -4.74
C MET A 165 20.71 4.52 -5.36
N SER A 166 20.69 3.25 -4.99
CA SER A 166 21.59 2.23 -5.54
C SER A 166 21.28 1.82 -6.99
N ASN A 167 20.17 2.30 -7.56
CA ASN A 167 19.80 2.03 -8.95
C ASN A 167 20.36 3.03 -9.97
N GLY A 168 21.16 4.02 -9.54
CA GLY A 168 22.04 4.80 -10.41
C GLY A 168 21.63 6.25 -10.66
N ASP A 169 20.37 6.61 -10.44
CA ASP A 169 19.91 7.99 -10.59
C ASP A 169 20.00 8.69 -9.21
N GLY A 170 20.90 9.66 -9.08
CA GLY A 170 21.06 10.44 -7.85
C GLY A 170 19.80 11.26 -7.53
N LEU A 171 19.65 11.63 -6.23
CA LEU A 171 18.61 12.58 -5.81
C LEU A 171 18.90 13.95 -6.45
N THR A 172 17.94 14.45 -7.21
CA THR A 172 17.99 15.79 -7.77
C THR A 172 16.92 16.64 -7.08
N PHE A 173 17.27 17.24 -5.93
CA PHE A 173 16.40 18.25 -5.30
C PHE A 173 16.45 19.55 -6.11
N ASP A 174 15.90 19.53 -7.32
CA ASP A 174 15.77 20.74 -8.13
C ASP A 174 14.45 21.46 -7.78
N LYS A 175 14.51 22.79 -7.66
CA LYS A 175 13.32 23.62 -7.44
C LYS A 175 12.26 23.45 -8.51
N SER A 176 12.66 23.04 -9.73
CA SER A 176 11.74 22.70 -10.83
C SER A 176 10.84 21.50 -10.50
N HIS A 177 11.30 20.55 -9.67
CA HIS A 177 10.56 19.35 -9.27
C HIS A 177 9.68 19.55 -8.03
N ALA A 178 9.79 20.69 -7.34
CA ALA A 178 9.11 20.91 -6.06
C ALA A 178 7.58 20.74 -6.12
N LEU A 179 6.94 21.09 -7.24
CA LEU A 179 5.51 20.88 -7.42
C LEU A 179 5.16 19.38 -7.50
N GLY A 180 5.93 18.63 -8.27
CA GLY A 180 5.75 17.19 -8.41
C GLY A 180 5.95 16.45 -7.09
N ASP A 181 7.00 16.81 -6.33
CA ASP A 181 7.27 16.27 -5.01
C ASP A 181 6.16 16.58 -4.01
N ALA A 182 5.64 17.82 -4.03
CA ALA A 182 4.51 18.22 -3.19
C ALA A 182 3.23 17.43 -3.52
N MET A 183 2.97 17.16 -4.81
CA MET A 183 1.84 16.33 -5.25
C MET A 183 2.02 14.88 -4.79
N CYS A 184 3.21 14.31 -4.96
CA CYS A 184 3.53 12.96 -4.47
C CYS A 184 3.40 12.86 -2.93
N LEU A 185 3.84 13.89 -2.19
CA LEU A 185 3.66 13.96 -0.74
C LEU A 185 2.18 14.07 -0.36
N GLY A 186 1.40 14.88 -1.08
CA GLY A 186 -0.05 14.97 -0.95
C GLY A 186 -0.75 13.63 -1.16
N ALA A 187 -0.29 12.83 -2.13
CA ALA A 187 -0.76 11.47 -2.35
C ALA A 187 -0.51 10.57 -1.13
N GLN A 188 0.70 10.62 -0.55
CA GLN A 188 1.03 9.84 0.66
C GLN A 188 0.22 10.30 1.87
N LEU A 189 0.05 11.61 2.05
CA LEU A 189 -0.80 12.17 3.11
C LEU A 189 -2.25 11.69 2.98
N SER A 190 -2.80 11.72 1.76
CA SER A 190 -4.16 11.24 1.45
C SER A 190 -4.33 9.76 1.84
N PHE A 191 -3.39 8.90 1.45
CA PHE A 191 -3.45 7.49 1.79
C PHE A 191 -3.25 7.25 3.29
N ALA A 192 -2.36 7.98 3.96
CA ALA A 192 -2.17 7.91 5.41
C ALA A 192 -3.44 8.32 6.18
N LEU A 193 -4.13 9.38 5.74
CA LEU A 193 -5.43 9.79 6.29
C LEU A 193 -6.47 8.68 6.15
N TYR A 194 -6.56 8.04 4.97
CA TYR A 194 -7.42 6.87 4.78
C TYR A 194 -7.11 5.76 5.79
N LEU A 195 -5.83 5.38 5.95
CA LEU A 195 -5.43 4.31 6.86
C LEU A 195 -5.85 4.59 8.31
N VAL A 196 -5.81 5.85 8.72
CA VAL A 196 -6.10 6.26 10.10
C VAL A 196 -7.59 6.50 10.31
N LEU A 197 -8.23 7.32 9.47
CA LEU A 197 -9.63 7.74 9.64
C LEU A 197 -10.60 6.56 9.40
N CYS A 198 -10.32 5.75 8.37
CA CYS A 198 -11.21 4.65 8.01
C CYS A 198 -11.01 3.38 8.83
N LYS A 199 -10.06 3.35 9.79
CA LYS A 199 -9.76 2.17 10.63
C LYS A 199 -11.03 1.57 11.27
N ARG A 200 -11.95 2.43 11.73
CA ARG A 200 -13.19 1.99 12.37
C ARG A 200 -14.11 1.26 11.39
N VAL A 201 -14.35 1.81 10.21
CA VAL A 201 -15.24 1.19 9.21
C VAL A 201 -14.62 -0.06 8.59
N MET A 202 -13.29 -0.11 8.45
CA MET A 202 -12.56 -1.33 8.01
C MET A 202 -12.77 -2.51 8.95
N SER A 203 -12.97 -2.25 10.24
CA SER A 203 -13.24 -3.29 11.23
C SER A 203 -14.69 -3.74 11.26
N LYS A 204 -15.62 -2.95 10.71
CA LYS A 204 -17.07 -3.14 10.83
C LYS A 204 -17.68 -3.87 9.64
N TYR A 205 -17.19 -3.60 8.43
CA TYR A 205 -17.78 -4.11 7.19
C TYR A 205 -16.85 -5.06 6.45
N SER A 206 -17.42 -5.89 5.56
CA SER A 206 -16.63 -6.78 4.70
C SER A 206 -15.81 -6.00 3.67
N PRO A 207 -14.66 -6.53 3.22
CA PRO A 207 -13.84 -5.89 2.18
C PRO A 207 -14.63 -5.57 0.92
N VAL A 208 -15.49 -6.49 0.46
CA VAL A 208 -16.30 -6.30 -0.75
C VAL A 208 -17.26 -5.12 -0.58
N THR A 209 -17.96 -5.06 0.58
CA THR A 209 -18.91 -3.96 0.87
C THR A 209 -18.21 -2.61 0.95
N LEU A 210 -17.02 -2.55 1.55
CA LEU A 210 -16.24 -1.31 1.62
C LEU A 210 -15.76 -0.88 0.24
N MET A 211 -15.12 -1.81 -0.49
CA MET A 211 -14.46 -1.48 -1.75
C MET A 211 -15.45 -1.11 -2.85
N LYS A 212 -16.64 -1.72 -2.91
CA LYS A 212 -17.65 -1.31 -3.91
C LYS A 212 -18.03 0.17 -3.81
N TRP A 213 -18.22 0.68 -2.58
CA TRP A 213 -18.59 2.08 -2.36
C TRP A 213 -17.38 3.01 -2.49
N MET A 214 -16.20 2.58 -2.03
CA MET A 214 -14.97 3.36 -2.16
C MET A 214 -14.56 3.53 -3.62
N PHE A 215 -14.57 2.45 -4.41
CA PHE A 215 -14.25 2.55 -5.84
C PHE A 215 -15.33 3.30 -6.62
N LEU A 216 -16.61 3.16 -6.27
CA LEU A 216 -17.66 3.96 -6.88
C LEU A 216 -17.43 5.46 -6.67
N SER A 217 -17.16 5.89 -5.43
CA SER A 217 -16.89 7.31 -5.15
C SER A 217 -15.64 7.82 -5.88
N ALA A 218 -14.58 7.01 -5.93
CA ALA A 218 -13.36 7.34 -6.66
C ALA A 218 -13.61 7.45 -8.17
N THR A 219 -14.34 6.49 -8.76
CA THR A 219 -14.68 6.50 -10.19
C THR A 219 -15.52 7.70 -10.56
N VAL A 220 -16.55 8.04 -9.78
CA VAL A 220 -17.41 9.21 -10.05
C VAL A 220 -16.60 10.52 -10.07
N VAL A 221 -15.61 10.64 -9.18
CA VAL A 221 -14.77 11.86 -9.12
C VAL A 221 -13.68 11.85 -10.19
N THR A 222 -13.08 10.70 -10.52
CA THR A 222 -11.91 10.63 -11.42
C THR A 222 -12.33 10.54 -12.89
N MET A 223 -13.43 9.86 -13.22
CA MET A 223 -13.85 9.65 -14.61
C MET A 223 -14.06 10.95 -15.43
N PRO A 224 -14.59 12.05 -14.88
CA PRO A 224 -14.68 13.30 -15.64
C PRO A 224 -13.32 13.84 -16.13
N PHE A 225 -12.24 13.53 -15.40
CA PHE A 225 -10.89 13.99 -15.74
C PHE A 225 -10.10 12.96 -16.57
N SER A 226 -10.26 11.69 -16.30
CA SER A 226 -9.49 10.60 -16.92
C SER A 226 -10.26 9.90 -18.06
N GLY A 227 -11.58 9.97 -18.04
CA GLY A 227 -12.44 9.33 -19.05
C GLY A 227 -12.20 9.83 -20.48
N PRO A 228 -12.01 11.15 -20.72
CA PRO A 228 -11.68 11.65 -22.05
C PRO A 228 -10.47 10.97 -22.68
N SER A 229 -9.43 10.63 -21.89
CA SER A 229 -8.26 9.90 -22.41
C SER A 229 -8.59 8.51 -22.97
N MET A 230 -9.73 7.94 -22.64
CA MET A 230 -10.18 6.66 -23.21
C MET A 230 -10.72 6.82 -24.63
N THR A 231 -11.16 8.02 -25.04
CA THR A 231 -11.65 8.28 -26.39
C THR A 231 -10.51 8.35 -27.39
N ASP A 232 -9.28 8.61 -26.93
CA ASP A 232 -8.10 8.72 -27.77
C ASP A 232 -7.48 7.36 -28.13
N ILE A 233 -8.03 6.27 -27.59
CA ILE A 233 -7.54 4.90 -27.82
C ILE A 233 -8.07 4.35 -29.13
N SER A 234 -7.17 3.93 -30.02
CA SER A 234 -7.50 3.10 -31.19
C SER A 234 -7.73 1.65 -30.76
N TRP A 235 -8.91 1.36 -30.21
CA TRP A 235 -9.23 0.09 -29.52
C TRP A 235 -8.89 -1.18 -30.32
N GLY A 236 -9.02 -1.15 -31.65
CA GLY A 236 -8.73 -2.28 -32.53
C GLY A 236 -7.24 -2.54 -32.79
N GLU A 237 -6.38 -1.60 -32.44
CA GLU A 237 -4.94 -1.65 -32.73
C GLU A 237 -4.09 -2.00 -31.49
N VAL A 238 -4.71 -2.03 -30.31
CA VAL A 238 -4.00 -2.31 -29.05
C VAL A 238 -3.53 -3.77 -29.03
N PRO A 239 -2.21 -4.04 -28.88
CA PRO A 239 -1.67 -5.39 -28.84
C PRO A 239 -2.25 -6.21 -27.67
N MET A 240 -2.38 -7.52 -27.85
CA MET A 240 -2.90 -8.40 -26.81
C MET A 240 -2.01 -8.44 -25.56
N ALA A 241 -0.70 -8.23 -25.70
CA ALA A 241 0.24 -8.10 -24.59
C ALA A 241 -0.11 -6.91 -23.70
N VAL A 242 -0.40 -5.74 -24.29
CA VAL A 242 -0.82 -4.52 -23.58
C VAL A 242 -2.12 -4.75 -22.82
N TRP A 243 -3.10 -5.44 -23.43
CA TRP A 243 -4.33 -5.82 -22.72
C TRP A 243 -4.06 -6.78 -21.56
N GLY A 244 -3.09 -7.70 -21.69
CA GLY A 244 -2.65 -8.56 -20.59
C GLY A 244 -2.10 -7.75 -19.41
N GLU A 245 -1.29 -6.73 -19.68
CA GLU A 245 -0.77 -5.82 -18.64
C GLU A 245 -1.87 -4.98 -18.01
N VAL A 246 -2.78 -4.41 -18.78
CA VAL A 246 -3.95 -3.68 -18.28
C VAL A 246 -4.80 -4.60 -17.40
N ALA A 247 -5.06 -5.82 -17.82
CA ALA A 247 -5.78 -6.81 -17.03
C ALA A 247 -5.06 -7.11 -15.71
N TYR A 248 -3.72 -7.32 -15.73
CA TYR A 248 -2.94 -7.48 -14.52
C TYR A 248 -3.12 -6.29 -13.55
N VAL A 249 -3.00 -5.07 -14.07
CA VAL A 249 -3.11 -3.84 -13.27
C VAL A 249 -4.50 -3.70 -12.64
N VAL A 250 -5.56 -4.05 -13.39
CA VAL A 250 -6.95 -4.00 -12.90
C VAL A 250 -7.20 -5.13 -11.88
N PHE A 251 -6.99 -6.37 -12.25
CA PHE A 251 -7.41 -7.52 -11.43
C PHE A 251 -6.44 -7.80 -10.28
N ILE A 252 -5.14 -7.89 -10.55
CA ILE A 252 -4.13 -8.23 -9.54
C ILE A 252 -3.70 -6.97 -8.78
N GLY A 253 -3.23 -5.95 -9.50
CA GLY A 253 -2.71 -4.71 -8.93
C GLY A 253 -3.76 -3.82 -8.27
N THR A 254 -5.05 -4.04 -8.53
CA THR A 254 -6.12 -3.22 -7.96
C THR A 254 -7.16 -4.07 -7.22
N VAL A 255 -7.93 -4.92 -7.89
CA VAL A 255 -9.03 -5.65 -7.23
C VAL A 255 -8.51 -6.54 -6.11
N MET A 256 -7.52 -7.38 -6.37
CA MET A 256 -6.98 -8.31 -5.37
C MET A 256 -6.28 -7.56 -4.22
N THR A 257 -5.47 -6.56 -4.54
CA THR A 257 -4.76 -5.78 -3.49
C THR A 257 -5.73 -5.01 -2.60
N PHE A 258 -6.70 -4.33 -3.18
CA PHE A 258 -7.72 -3.61 -2.40
C PHE A 258 -8.76 -4.52 -1.72
N PHE A 259 -8.84 -5.79 -2.10
CA PHE A 259 -9.53 -6.81 -1.31
C PHE A 259 -8.72 -7.20 -0.07
N LEU A 260 -7.39 -7.31 -0.18
CA LEU A 260 -6.49 -7.73 0.89
C LEU A 260 -6.20 -6.60 1.90
N VAL A 261 -6.11 -5.35 1.45
CA VAL A 261 -5.77 -4.21 2.32
C VAL A 261 -6.73 -4.03 3.49
N PRO A 262 -8.08 -4.07 3.33
CA PRO A 262 -9.01 -4.01 4.45
C PRO A 262 -8.84 -5.17 5.46
N ILE A 263 -8.45 -6.36 5.00
CA ILE A 263 -8.16 -7.50 5.88
C ILE A 263 -6.96 -7.15 6.76
N GLY A 264 -5.89 -6.62 6.17
CA GLY A 264 -4.74 -6.11 6.89
C GLY A 264 -5.12 -4.99 7.87
N GLN A 265 -5.84 -3.98 7.40
CA GLN A 265 -6.28 -2.85 8.23
C GLN A 265 -7.19 -3.27 9.39
N ARG A 266 -8.05 -4.27 9.20
CA ARG A 266 -8.90 -4.80 10.26
C ARG A 266 -8.08 -5.39 11.40
N LEU A 267 -7.03 -6.15 11.09
CA LEU A 267 -6.25 -6.95 12.03
C LEU A 267 -5.02 -6.22 12.57
N LEU A 268 -4.46 -5.28 11.80
CA LEU A 268 -3.21 -4.58 12.11
C LEU A 268 -3.46 -3.10 12.40
N ARG A 269 -2.49 -2.44 13.04
CA ARG A 269 -2.49 -0.99 13.26
C ARG A 269 -2.11 -0.25 11.98
N PRO A 270 -2.61 0.99 11.75
CA PRO A 270 -2.28 1.78 10.57
C PRO A 270 -0.78 1.91 10.30
N THR A 271 0.04 2.19 11.33
CA THR A 271 1.51 2.27 11.19
C THR A 271 2.14 0.94 10.74
N VAL A 272 1.60 -0.22 11.19
CA VAL A 272 2.09 -1.53 10.73
C VAL A 272 1.67 -1.76 9.28
N VAL A 273 0.44 -1.43 8.92
CA VAL A 273 -0.08 -1.55 7.54
C VAL A 273 0.79 -0.73 6.59
N SER A 274 1.05 0.54 6.92
CA SER A 274 1.85 1.43 6.07
C SER A 274 3.31 1.00 5.94
N SER A 275 3.90 0.39 6.98
CA SER A 275 5.30 -0.07 6.91
C SER A 275 5.54 -1.17 5.88
N TYR A 276 4.50 -1.93 5.49
CA TYR A 276 4.60 -2.91 4.40
C TYR A 276 4.90 -2.28 3.04
N ASN A 277 4.62 -0.98 2.85
CA ASN A 277 4.96 -0.28 1.60
C ASN A 277 6.47 -0.29 1.29
N TYR A 278 7.32 -0.42 2.30
CA TYR A 278 8.77 -0.58 2.09
C TYR A 278 9.14 -1.86 1.32
N ILE A 279 8.24 -2.85 1.23
CA ILE A 279 8.46 -4.09 0.48
C ILE A 279 8.36 -3.86 -1.03
N GLN A 280 7.57 -2.88 -1.47
CA GLN A 280 7.35 -2.63 -2.90
C GLN A 280 8.65 -2.36 -3.68
N PRO A 281 9.54 -1.45 -3.26
CA PRO A 281 10.82 -1.23 -3.92
C PRO A 281 11.73 -2.46 -3.91
N VAL A 282 11.67 -3.27 -2.84
CA VAL A 282 12.44 -4.53 -2.76
C VAL A 282 11.97 -5.51 -3.81
N VAL A 283 10.66 -5.68 -3.98
CA VAL A 283 10.08 -6.55 -5.01
C VAL A 283 10.42 -6.04 -6.41
N SER A 284 10.26 -4.74 -6.66
CA SER A 284 10.60 -4.12 -7.94
C SER A 284 12.08 -4.32 -8.30
N ALA A 285 12.99 -4.13 -7.32
CA ALA A 285 14.42 -4.37 -7.51
C ALA A 285 14.73 -5.84 -7.78
N ALA A 286 14.06 -6.77 -7.08
CA ALA A 286 14.24 -8.21 -7.30
C ALA A 286 13.83 -8.62 -8.73
N VAL A 287 12.70 -8.10 -9.22
CA VAL A 287 12.25 -8.36 -10.59
C VAL A 287 13.22 -7.76 -11.62
N SER A 288 13.70 -6.53 -11.40
CA SER A 288 14.70 -5.91 -12.26
C SER A 288 16.00 -6.74 -12.35
N LEU A 289 16.41 -7.36 -11.23
CA LEU A 289 17.54 -8.29 -11.21
C LEU A 289 17.25 -9.57 -12.00
N MET A 290 16.08 -10.17 -11.83
CA MET A 290 15.68 -11.39 -12.56
C MET A 290 15.59 -11.19 -14.06
N LEU A 291 15.16 -9.99 -14.49
CA LEU A 291 15.09 -9.60 -15.91
C LEU A 291 16.43 -9.14 -16.49
N GLY A 292 17.51 -9.16 -15.70
CA GLY A 292 18.84 -8.71 -16.14
C GLY A 292 18.96 -7.19 -16.34
N LEU A 293 17.95 -6.42 -15.89
CA LEU A 293 17.91 -4.95 -16.01
C LEU A 293 18.72 -4.25 -14.90
N ALA A 294 19.17 -4.99 -13.90
CA ALA A 294 19.96 -4.48 -12.79
C ALA A 294 20.99 -5.51 -12.32
N THR A 295 22.07 -5.04 -11.70
CA THR A 295 23.10 -5.90 -11.08
C THR A 295 22.90 -5.97 -9.57
N PHE A 296 23.20 -7.14 -8.99
CA PHE A 296 23.23 -7.28 -7.53
C PHE A 296 24.52 -6.68 -6.98
N GLY A 297 24.38 -5.87 -5.92
CA GLY A 297 25.53 -5.31 -5.18
C GLY A 297 25.28 -5.39 -3.67
N TRP A 298 26.37 -5.34 -2.89
CA TRP A 298 26.30 -5.38 -1.42
C TRP A 298 25.39 -4.31 -0.84
N VAL A 299 25.36 -3.12 -1.46
CA VAL A 299 24.49 -2.00 -1.05
C VAL A 299 23.01 -2.42 -1.13
N LYS A 300 22.61 -3.10 -2.22
CA LYS A 300 21.23 -3.61 -2.37
C LYS A 300 20.88 -4.65 -1.32
N GLY A 301 21.81 -5.56 -1.02
CA GLY A 301 21.63 -6.55 0.06
C GLY A 301 21.45 -5.90 1.43
N ALA A 302 22.28 -4.92 1.77
CA ALA A 302 22.17 -4.16 3.02
C ALA A 302 20.84 -3.37 3.09
N ALA A 303 20.43 -2.74 1.99
CA ALA A 303 19.17 -2.01 1.90
C ALA A 303 17.96 -2.92 2.16
N VAL A 304 17.93 -4.10 1.55
CA VAL A 304 16.87 -5.10 1.77
C VAL A 304 16.84 -5.56 3.24
N ALA A 305 17.98 -5.82 3.86
CA ALA A 305 18.08 -6.20 5.27
C ALA A 305 17.52 -5.09 6.19
N LEU A 306 17.83 -3.80 5.91
CA LEU A 306 17.29 -2.66 6.64
C LEU A 306 15.76 -2.57 6.50
N VAL A 307 15.23 -2.76 5.30
CA VAL A 307 13.78 -2.73 5.04
C VAL A 307 13.07 -3.79 5.89
N PHE A 308 13.49 -5.05 5.82
CA PHE A 308 12.86 -6.12 6.60
C PHE A 308 13.01 -5.92 8.11
N SER A 309 14.17 -5.45 8.57
CA SER A 309 14.40 -5.11 9.97
C SER A 309 13.44 -4.02 10.43
N GLY A 310 13.25 -2.96 9.63
CA GLY A 310 12.31 -1.88 9.90
C GLY A 310 10.88 -2.36 10.05
N VAL A 311 10.39 -3.17 9.07
CA VAL A 311 9.03 -3.75 9.12
C VAL A 311 8.84 -4.63 10.36
N LEU A 312 9.83 -5.46 10.70
CA LEU A 312 9.78 -6.32 11.90
C LEU A 312 9.73 -5.50 13.19
N MET A 313 10.55 -4.44 13.31
CA MET A 313 10.56 -3.56 14.48
C MET A 313 9.21 -2.86 14.67
N VAL A 314 8.63 -2.29 13.61
CA VAL A 314 7.30 -1.66 13.65
C VAL A 314 6.23 -2.68 14.05
N SER A 315 6.24 -3.88 13.46
CA SER A 315 5.27 -4.94 13.72
C SER A 315 5.30 -5.41 15.19
N ARG A 316 6.50 -5.47 15.80
CA ARG A 316 6.70 -5.88 17.20
C ARG A 316 6.52 -4.76 18.21
N SER A 317 6.32 -3.50 17.78
CA SER A 317 6.14 -2.38 18.70
C SER A 317 4.85 -2.51 19.52
N ARG A 318 4.82 -1.97 20.77
CA ARG A 318 3.68 -2.07 21.70
C ARG A 318 2.44 -1.35 21.19
N ALA A 319 1.26 -1.91 21.51
CA ALA A 319 -0.04 -1.27 21.31
C ALA A 319 -0.43 -0.41 22.54
N LYS A 320 -1.40 0.52 22.37
CA LYS A 320 -1.91 1.39 23.47
C LYS A 320 -2.43 0.58 24.65
N SER A 321 -3.06 -0.56 24.40
CA SER A 321 -3.59 -1.45 25.45
C SER A 321 -2.51 -2.07 26.35
N ASP A 322 -1.29 -2.18 25.85
CA ASP A 322 -0.18 -2.76 26.62
C ASP A 322 0.52 -1.71 27.52
N SER A 323 0.38 -0.41 27.19
CA SER A 323 0.97 0.69 27.99
C SER A 323 0.14 1.06 29.23
N ILE A 324 -1.16 0.75 29.23
CA ILE A 324 -2.03 1.02 30.39
C ILE A 324 -1.80 -0.01 31.49
N LYS A 325 -1.53 -1.29 31.13
CA LYS A 325 -1.28 -2.37 32.09
C LYS A 325 0.09 -2.34 32.80
N THR A 326 1.00 -1.49 32.33
CA THR A 326 2.34 -1.35 32.95
C THR A 326 2.37 -0.22 33.98
N LYS A 327 1.27 0.55 34.11
CA LYS A 327 1.12 1.66 35.08
C LYS A 327 0.22 1.32 36.29
N GLU A 328 -0.39 0.13 36.30
CA GLU A 328 -1.05 -0.50 37.45
C GLU A 328 -0.12 -1.56 38.06
#